data_af9a39d0a4695d6d51c0ea627b5ff0b9
#
_entry.id   af9a39d0a4695d6d51c0ea627b5ff0b9
#
_cell.length_a   1.000
_cell.length_b   1.000
_cell.length_c   1.000
_cell.angle_alpha   90.00
_cell.angle_beta   90.00
_cell.angle_gamma   90.00
#
_symmetry.space_group_name_H-M   'P 1'
#
loop_
_entity.id
_entity.type
_entity.pdbx_description
1 polymer ?
#
loop_
_entity_poly.entity_id
_entity_poly.type
_entity_poly.pdbx_seq_one_letter_code
_entity_poly.pdbx_strand_id
1 'polypeptide(L)'
;LAFDAGAGPRPACRITREQFATLTADLVQKTLQLTRRALRDAGFTPTEVDGVVLVGGASRMPQVRAAVAECFGKPPLIDLDPDQVVALGAAIQANVLAGNRDGEDWLLLDVIPLSLGIETMGGLVEKIIPRNSTLPIARAQDFTTFKDGQTAMGLHIVQGERDLAADCRSLARFELRGIPPLAAGAARIQVLFQVDADGLVSVSATEESTGTGAQVVVKPSYGLSDEDITRMLADSLAHAQDDARARILAEQKVEAQRLIEATRAALNADGAALLNDAEIAAMLQAVQHLEDSLAGSDGEAIGLAKSALDALTDPFAARRMDHNIRTALAGRRVQEIGG
;
A
#
# COMPACT_ATOMS: atom_id res chain seq x y z
N LEU A 1 12.68 40.92 22.15
CA LEU A 1 11.80 41.22 20.99
C LEU A 1 10.68 42.13 21.46
N ALA A 2 10.65 43.38 20.95
CA ALA A 2 9.52 44.28 21.13
C ALA A 2 8.56 44.10 19.96
N PHE A 3 7.34 43.70 20.23
CA PHE A 3 6.28 43.66 19.21
C PHE A 3 5.54 45.00 19.25
N ASP A 4 5.63 45.76 18.17
CA ASP A 4 4.74 46.91 17.94
C ASP A 4 3.50 46.40 17.20
N ALA A 5 2.38 46.33 17.91
CA ALA A 5 1.11 45.90 17.36
C ALA A 5 0.16 47.10 17.12
N GLY A 6 0.67 48.29 16.88
CA GLY A 6 -0.06 49.43 16.27
C GLY A 6 -1.15 50.13 17.10
N ALA A 7 -1.26 49.92 18.41
CA ALA A 7 -2.28 50.60 19.23
C ALA A 7 -1.79 50.79 20.67
N GLY A 8 -0.94 51.79 20.92
CA GLY A 8 -0.52 52.27 22.21
C GLY A 8 0.64 51.48 22.86
N PRO A 9 1.30 52.05 23.91
CA PRO A 9 2.44 51.40 24.54
C PRO A 9 2.00 50.15 25.29
N ARG A 10 2.32 48.98 24.74
CA ARG A 10 2.17 47.70 25.45
C ARG A 10 3.41 47.41 26.27
N PRO A 11 3.29 46.76 27.46
CA PRO A 11 4.44 46.38 28.26
C PRO A 11 5.35 45.47 27.41
N ALA A 12 6.63 45.83 27.30
CA ALA A 12 7.62 45.02 26.61
C ALA A 12 7.74 43.67 27.31
N CYS A 13 7.33 42.59 26.64
CA CYS A 13 7.52 41.24 27.15
C CYS A 13 8.99 40.84 26.91
N ARG A 14 9.73 40.56 27.99
CA ARG A 14 11.10 40.07 27.91
C ARG A 14 11.10 38.54 27.99
N ILE A 15 11.51 37.90 26.90
CA ILE A 15 11.68 36.44 26.83
C ILE A 15 13.17 36.12 26.95
N THR A 16 13.56 35.28 27.88
CA THR A 16 14.96 34.78 28.00
C THR A 16 15.20 33.68 26.97
N ARG A 17 16.47 33.37 26.75
CA ARG A 17 16.86 32.26 25.84
C ARG A 17 16.30 30.92 26.31
N GLU A 18 16.32 30.68 27.63
CA GLU A 18 15.82 29.45 28.27
C GLU A 18 14.30 29.33 28.12
N GLN A 19 13.56 30.42 28.31
CA GLN A 19 12.13 30.45 28.11
C GLN A 19 11.78 30.18 26.64
N PHE A 20 12.50 30.78 25.71
CA PHE A 20 12.31 30.54 24.29
C PHE A 20 12.62 29.09 23.88
N ALA A 21 13.72 28.51 24.40
CA ALA A 21 14.07 27.12 24.17
C ALA A 21 12.98 26.16 24.72
N THR A 22 12.44 26.44 25.89
CA THR A 22 11.34 25.65 26.48
C THR A 22 10.06 25.74 25.65
N LEU A 23 9.68 26.93 25.20
CA LEU A 23 8.48 27.15 24.39
C LEU A 23 8.55 26.48 23.00
N THR A 24 9.76 26.27 22.47
CA THR A 24 9.99 25.69 21.14
C THR A 24 10.47 24.24 21.18
N ALA A 25 10.61 23.65 22.37
CA ALA A 25 11.14 22.30 22.55
C ALA A 25 10.34 21.24 21.79
N ASP A 26 9.01 21.30 21.83
CA ASP A 26 8.14 20.36 21.14
C ASP A 26 8.30 20.42 19.61
N LEU A 27 8.53 21.62 19.05
CA LEU A 27 8.78 21.78 17.62
C LEU A 27 10.10 21.13 17.22
N VAL A 28 11.16 21.33 18.02
CA VAL A 28 12.47 20.69 17.80
C VAL A 28 12.34 19.16 17.91
N GLN A 29 11.62 18.64 18.90
CA GLN A 29 11.42 17.19 19.03
C GLN A 29 10.67 16.59 17.82
N LYS A 30 9.66 17.27 17.30
CA LYS A 30 8.97 16.83 16.08
C LYS A 30 9.93 16.71 14.89
N THR A 31 10.83 17.67 14.67
CA THR A 31 11.83 17.58 13.61
C THR A 31 12.78 16.41 13.79
N LEU A 32 13.24 16.14 15.01
CA LEU A 32 14.10 14.99 15.32
C LEU A 32 13.38 13.65 15.14
N GLN A 33 12.08 13.56 15.41
CA GLN A 33 11.30 12.36 15.14
C GLN A 33 11.28 12.04 13.62
N LEU A 34 11.06 13.06 12.78
CA LEU A 34 11.11 12.92 11.33
C LEU A 34 12.50 12.52 10.82
N THR A 35 13.55 13.14 11.40
CA THR A 35 14.95 12.81 11.10
C THR A 35 15.26 11.34 11.43
N ARG A 36 14.90 10.86 12.62
CA ARG A 36 15.09 9.46 13.01
C ARG A 36 14.30 8.49 12.14
N ARG A 37 13.13 8.92 11.66
CA ARG A 37 12.34 8.14 10.71
C ARG A 37 13.06 8.04 9.37
N ALA A 38 13.53 9.15 8.82
CA ALA A 38 14.28 9.17 7.56
C ALA A 38 15.52 8.28 7.61
N LEU A 39 16.26 8.28 8.73
CA LEU A 39 17.39 7.38 8.95
C LEU A 39 16.96 5.90 8.92
N ARG A 40 15.89 5.54 9.62
CA ARG A 40 15.38 4.16 9.59
C ARG A 40 14.93 3.73 8.20
N ASP A 41 14.23 4.61 7.48
CA ASP A 41 13.76 4.34 6.11
C ASP A 41 14.95 4.13 5.15
N ALA A 42 16.05 4.83 5.38
CA ALA A 42 17.29 4.69 4.62
C ALA A 42 18.17 3.51 5.08
N GLY A 43 17.83 2.85 6.20
CA GLY A 43 18.62 1.77 6.76
C GLY A 43 19.91 2.21 7.45
N PHE A 44 20.03 3.50 7.82
CA PHE A 44 21.20 4.06 8.49
C PHE A 44 20.98 4.30 9.98
N THR A 45 22.05 4.15 10.75
CA THR A 45 22.14 4.66 12.13
C THR A 45 22.70 6.08 12.14
N PRO A 46 22.46 6.90 13.18
CA PRO A 46 23.02 8.24 13.26
C PRO A 46 24.56 8.31 13.17
N THR A 47 25.25 7.25 13.58
CA THR A 47 26.70 7.17 13.58
C THR A 47 27.29 6.91 12.20
N GLU A 48 26.52 6.31 11.29
CA GLU A 48 26.93 6.01 9.90
C GLU A 48 26.78 7.21 8.97
N VAL A 49 26.12 8.28 9.43
CA VAL A 49 25.99 9.52 8.64
C VAL A 49 27.31 10.28 8.72
N ASP A 50 27.94 10.57 7.59
CA ASP A 50 29.23 11.27 7.54
C ASP A 50 29.14 12.71 8.01
N GLY A 51 28.12 13.44 7.60
CA GLY A 51 27.89 14.83 7.96
C GLY A 51 26.42 15.22 7.99
N VAL A 52 26.09 16.22 8.79
CA VAL A 52 24.72 16.78 8.88
C VAL A 52 24.79 18.25 8.48
N VAL A 53 24.15 18.61 7.40
CA VAL A 53 24.03 19.99 6.90
C VAL A 53 22.68 20.54 7.34
N LEU A 54 22.72 21.73 7.99
CA LEU A 54 21.52 22.45 8.39
C LEU A 54 21.23 23.56 7.41
N VAL A 55 19.99 23.61 6.91
CA VAL A 55 19.52 24.63 5.95
C VAL A 55 18.29 25.37 6.51
N GLY A 56 18.04 26.57 6.00
CA GLY A 56 16.93 27.44 6.41
C GLY A 56 17.20 28.22 7.67
N GLY A 57 16.51 29.36 7.86
CA GLY A 57 16.77 30.35 8.92
C GLY A 57 16.62 29.79 10.35
N ALA A 58 15.71 28.82 10.58
CA ALA A 58 15.54 28.18 11.88
C ALA A 58 16.76 27.37 12.33
N SER A 59 17.63 26.95 11.42
CA SER A 59 18.89 26.25 11.72
C SER A 59 19.91 27.14 12.46
N ARG A 60 19.68 28.45 12.50
CA ARG A 60 20.49 29.39 13.31
C ARG A 60 20.19 29.32 14.80
N MET A 61 19.07 28.68 15.19
CA MET A 61 18.68 28.55 16.59
C MET A 61 19.65 27.62 17.33
N PRO A 62 20.24 28.07 18.46
CA PRO A 62 21.23 27.27 19.18
C PRO A 62 20.67 25.93 19.68
N GLN A 63 19.39 25.88 20.12
CA GLN A 63 18.76 24.64 20.57
C GLN A 63 18.55 23.61 19.43
N VAL A 64 18.31 24.06 18.19
CA VAL A 64 18.23 23.16 17.02
C VAL A 64 19.58 22.51 16.78
N ARG A 65 20.66 23.32 16.76
CA ARG A 65 22.04 22.82 16.57
C ARG A 65 22.46 21.85 17.67
N ALA A 66 22.15 22.19 18.93
CA ALA A 66 22.46 21.33 20.07
C ALA A 66 21.71 19.98 19.98
N ALA A 67 20.40 20.01 19.67
CA ALA A 67 19.58 18.81 19.56
C ALA A 67 20.01 17.91 18.39
N VAL A 68 20.42 18.49 17.27
CA VAL A 68 20.97 17.74 16.13
C VAL A 68 22.34 17.14 16.50
N ALA A 69 23.22 17.90 17.13
CA ALA A 69 24.51 17.40 17.59
C ALA A 69 24.37 16.23 18.56
N GLU A 70 23.42 16.29 19.48
CA GLU A 70 23.10 15.19 20.39
C GLU A 70 22.56 13.96 19.64
N CYS A 71 21.66 14.18 18.67
CA CYS A 71 21.05 13.09 17.90
C CYS A 71 22.08 12.29 17.07
N PHE A 72 23.06 12.97 16.49
CA PHE A 72 24.07 12.36 15.60
C PHE A 72 25.43 12.10 16.26
N GLY A 73 25.62 12.54 17.52
CA GLY A 73 26.89 12.42 18.22
C GLY A 73 28.02 13.28 17.64
N LYS A 74 27.70 14.21 16.75
CA LYS A 74 28.66 15.11 16.07
C LYS A 74 28.02 16.48 15.78
N PRO A 75 28.82 17.56 15.74
CA PRO A 75 28.29 18.89 15.42
C PRO A 75 27.81 18.94 13.96
N PRO A 76 26.71 19.67 13.68
CA PRO A 76 26.29 19.90 12.32
C PRO A 76 27.27 20.81 11.57
N LEU A 77 27.37 20.61 10.25
CA LEU A 77 28.14 21.46 9.35
C LEU A 77 27.43 22.80 9.19
N ILE A 78 28.15 23.90 9.38
CA ILE A 78 27.62 25.27 9.36
C ILE A 78 28.37 26.19 8.41
N ASP A 79 29.19 25.64 7.52
CA ASP A 79 30.08 26.39 6.62
C ASP A 79 29.32 27.09 5.49
N LEU A 80 28.09 26.65 5.20
CA LEU A 80 27.23 27.28 4.21
C LEU A 80 26.26 28.24 4.87
N ASP A 81 25.99 29.37 4.24
CA ASP A 81 24.94 30.28 4.67
C ASP A 81 23.57 29.63 4.44
N PRO A 82 22.81 29.34 5.51
CA PRO A 82 21.53 28.64 5.41
C PRO A 82 20.45 29.42 4.61
N ASP A 83 20.64 30.72 4.40
CA ASP A 83 19.71 31.53 3.60
C ASP A 83 20.04 31.49 2.11
N GLN A 84 21.28 31.12 1.73
CA GLN A 84 21.75 31.10 0.35
C GLN A 84 21.91 29.71 -0.26
N VAL A 85 22.04 28.67 0.57
CA VAL A 85 22.39 27.32 0.13
C VAL A 85 21.38 26.74 -0.87
N VAL A 86 20.08 27.05 -0.72
CA VAL A 86 19.05 26.60 -1.67
C VAL A 86 19.23 27.25 -3.04
N ALA A 87 19.50 28.55 -3.10
CA ALA A 87 19.76 29.28 -4.36
C ALA A 87 21.03 28.77 -5.04
N LEU A 88 22.07 28.48 -4.27
CA LEU A 88 23.32 27.92 -4.80
C LEU A 88 23.09 26.51 -5.37
N GLY A 89 22.37 25.66 -4.67
CA GLY A 89 22.01 24.32 -5.15
C GLY A 89 21.17 24.37 -6.43
N ALA A 90 20.18 25.25 -6.50
CA ALA A 90 19.38 25.48 -7.69
C ALA A 90 20.22 25.96 -8.88
N ALA A 91 21.20 26.85 -8.65
CA ALA A 91 22.11 27.33 -9.69
C ALA A 91 23.02 26.22 -10.22
N ILE A 92 23.54 25.35 -9.34
CA ILE A 92 24.32 24.16 -9.72
C ILE A 92 23.48 23.22 -10.59
N GLN A 93 22.26 22.91 -10.16
CA GLN A 93 21.36 22.04 -10.93
C GLN A 93 20.99 22.65 -12.29
N ALA A 94 20.72 23.95 -12.34
CA ALA A 94 20.43 24.64 -13.60
C ALA A 94 21.63 24.56 -14.56
N ASN A 95 22.88 24.69 -14.05
CA ASN A 95 24.09 24.55 -14.83
C ASN A 95 24.26 23.15 -15.45
N VAL A 96 23.94 22.10 -14.66
CA VAL A 96 23.93 20.70 -15.13
C VAL A 96 22.88 20.50 -16.22
N LEU A 97 21.67 21.03 -16.02
CA LEU A 97 20.56 20.94 -16.99
C LEU A 97 20.85 21.70 -18.29
N ALA A 98 21.63 22.80 -18.22
CA ALA A 98 22.08 23.51 -19.38
C ALA A 98 23.21 22.79 -20.18
N GLY A 99 23.61 21.59 -19.72
CA GLY A 99 24.65 20.79 -20.40
C GLY A 99 26.08 21.12 -20.02
N ASN A 100 26.29 22.02 -19.09
CA ASN A 100 27.63 22.38 -18.60
C ASN A 100 28.02 21.36 -17.51
N ARG A 101 28.63 20.23 -17.91
CA ARG A 101 29.07 19.18 -17.00
C ARG A 101 30.56 19.33 -16.70
N ASP A 102 30.92 19.72 -15.50
CA ASP A 102 32.30 19.87 -15.04
C ASP A 102 32.92 18.54 -14.56
N GLY A 103 32.55 17.41 -15.19
CA GLY A 103 33.21 16.12 -14.94
C GLY A 103 32.64 15.29 -13.76
N GLU A 104 31.76 15.83 -12.95
CA GLU A 104 31.03 15.06 -11.92
C GLU A 104 29.58 14.90 -12.35
N ASP A 105 29.18 13.65 -12.63
CA ASP A 105 27.78 13.31 -12.94
C ASP A 105 26.95 13.30 -11.65
N TRP A 106 26.41 14.44 -11.27
CA TRP A 106 25.41 14.53 -10.21
C TRP A 106 24.06 14.06 -10.74
N LEU A 107 23.60 12.91 -10.27
CA LEU A 107 22.27 12.37 -10.59
C LEU A 107 21.31 12.73 -9.46
N LEU A 108 20.39 13.67 -9.73
CA LEU A 108 19.26 13.92 -8.84
C LEU A 108 18.14 12.95 -9.21
N LEU A 109 17.82 12.04 -8.29
CA LEU A 109 16.67 11.15 -8.40
C LEU A 109 15.61 11.62 -7.43
N ASP A 110 14.41 11.85 -7.95
CA ASP A 110 13.24 12.08 -7.11
C ASP A 110 12.64 10.76 -6.63
N VAL A 111 11.81 10.79 -5.61
CA VAL A 111 11.17 9.61 -5.03
C VAL A 111 9.68 9.81 -4.87
N ILE A 112 8.94 8.70 -4.85
CA ILE A 112 7.51 8.72 -4.55
C ILE A 112 7.32 8.92 -3.04
N PRO A 113 6.59 9.95 -2.59
CA PRO A 113 6.44 10.25 -1.17
C PRO A 113 5.50 9.29 -0.43
N LEU A 114 4.55 8.67 -1.13
CA LEU A 114 3.58 7.71 -0.60
C LEU A 114 3.44 6.52 -1.55
N SER A 115 3.23 5.32 -0.99
CA SER A 115 3.02 4.10 -1.76
C SER A 115 1.84 4.21 -2.71
N LEU A 116 1.99 3.61 -3.89
CA LEU A 116 0.92 3.43 -4.88
C LEU A 116 0.48 1.98 -4.86
N GLY A 117 -0.81 1.75 -4.81
CA GLY A 117 -1.37 0.42 -4.71
C GLY A 117 -2.71 0.29 -5.39
N ILE A 118 -3.23 -0.91 -5.33
CA ILE A 118 -4.54 -1.30 -5.86
C ILE A 118 -5.41 -1.88 -4.75
N GLU A 119 -6.70 -1.54 -4.77
CA GLU A 119 -7.68 -2.20 -3.90
C GLU A 119 -7.93 -3.62 -4.36
N THR A 120 -7.83 -4.56 -3.44
CA THR A 120 -8.14 -5.98 -3.65
C THR A 120 -9.39 -6.38 -2.90
N MET A 121 -9.81 -7.65 -3.03
CA MET A 121 -10.97 -8.19 -2.33
C MET A 121 -10.87 -7.96 -0.82
N GLY A 122 -12.00 -7.60 -0.20
CA GLY A 122 -12.06 -7.23 1.22
C GLY A 122 -11.69 -5.77 1.51
N GLY A 123 -11.50 -4.93 0.48
CA GLY A 123 -11.11 -3.52 0.64
C GLY A 123 -9.67 -3.34 1.10
N LEU A 124 -8.83 -4.37 0.91
CA LEU A 124 -7.41 -4.34 1.24
C LEU A 124 -6.59 -3.62 0.18
N VAL A 125 -5.46 -3.06 0.57
CA VAL A 125 -4.50 -2.44 -0.34
C VAL A 125 -3.32 -3.37 -0.58
N GLU A 126 -3.07 -3.66 -1.85
CA GLU A 126 -1.82 -4.26 -2.31
C GLU A 126 -0.91 -3.16 -2.84
N LYS A 127 0.20 -2.92 -2.15
CA LYS A 127 1.17 -1.87 -2.50
C LYS A 127 2.09 -2.35 -3.62
N ILE A 128 1.97 -1.78 -4.81
CA ILE A 128 2.74 -2.17 -6.00
C ILE A 128 4.06 -1.39 -6.07
N ILE A 129 4.01 -0.07 -5.86
CA ILE A 129 5.20 0.78 -5.78
C ILE A 129 5.30 1.33 -4.36
N PRO A 130 6.27 0.88 -3.56
CA PRO A 130 6.47 1.39 -2.20
C PRO A 130 6.90 2.86 -2.19
N ARG A 131 6.57 3.59 -1.12
CA ARG A 131 7.13 4.92 -0.87
C ARG A 131 8.66 4.90 -0.89
N ASN A 132 9.26 6.02 -1.18
CA ASN A 132 10.71 6.19 -1.34
C ASN A 132 11.32 5.42 -2.54
N SER A 133 10.50 4.85 -3.43
CA SER A 133 10.98 4.33 -4.70
C SER A 133 11.45 5.48 -5.59
N THR A 134 12.63 5.33 -6.17
CA THR A 134 13.23 6.35 -7.08
C THR A 134 12.51 6.39 -8.42
N LEU A 135 12.38 7.59 -8.99
CA LEU A 135 11.77 7.84 -10.29
C LEU A 135 12.84 7.92 -11.41
N PRO A 136 12.54 7.50 -12.63
CA PRO A 136 11.32 6.80 -13.05
C PRO A 136 11.29 5.35 -12.59
N ILE A 137 10.07 4.76 -12.43
CA ILE A 137 9.90 3.37 -12.00
C ILE A 137 8.74 2.70 -12.72
N ALA A 138 8.87 1.39 -12.96
CA ALA A 138 7.81 0.52 -13.43
C ALA A 138 7.75 -0.74 -12.60
N ARG A 139 6.55 -1.18 -12.21
CA ARG A 139 6.27 -2.42 -11.48
C ARG A 139 5.02 -3.07 -12.04
N ALA A 140 5.07 -4.37 -12.25
CA ALA A 140 3.92 -5.16 -12.66
C ALA A 140 3.58 -6.20 -11.60
N GLN A 141 2.30 -6.51 -11.50
CA GLN A 141 1.79 -7.60 -10.66
C GLN A 141 0.62 -8.28 -11.35
N ASP A 142 0.54 -9.60 -11.22
CA ASP A 142 -0.50 -10.41 -11.82
C ASP A 142 -1.66 -10.56 -10.84
N PHE A 143 -2.87 -10.40 -11.37
CA PHE A 143 -4.14 -10.59 -10.70
C PHE A 143 -4.98 -11.61 -11.44
N THR A 144 -6.04 -12.07 -10.78
CA THR A 144 -6.94 -13.06 -11.36
C THR A 144 -8.40 -12.74 -11.03
N THR A 145 -9.33 -13.42 -11.71
CA THR A 145 -10.75 -13.30 -11.45
C THR A 145 -11.15 -14.01 -10.16
N PHE A 146 -12.12 -13.44 -9.45
CA PHE A 146 -12.64 -14.00 -8.20
C PHE A 146 -13.79 -15.00 -8.42
N LYS A 147 -14.60 -14.80 -9.48
CA LYS A 147 -15.79 -15.62 -9.77
C LYS A 147 -15.67 -16.35 -11.09
N ASP A 148 -16.32 -17.53 -11.17
CA ASP A 148 -16.48 -18.24 -12.44
C ASP A 148 -17.23 -17.37 -13.45
N GLY A 149 -16.78 -17.39 -14.69
CA GLY A 149 -17.40 -16.64 -15.79
C GLY A 149 -17.30 -15.12 -15.68
N GLN A 150 -16.44 -14.59 -14.84
CA GLN A 150 -16.24 -13.14 -14.70
C GLN A 150 -15.62 -12.55 -15.97
N THR A 151 -16.29 -11.60 -16.61
CA THR A 151 -15.88 -10.96 -17.88
C THR A 151 -15.39 -9.53 -17.73
N ALA A 152 -15.44 -8.97 -16.51
CA ALA A 152 -14.97 -7.62 -16.21
C ALA A 152 -14.32 -7.54 -14.83
N MET A 153 -13.36 -6.63 -14.66
CA MET A 153 -12.67 -6.36 -13.39
C MET A 153 -12.57 -4.86 -13.17
N GLY A 154 -13.13 -4.39 -12.06
CA GLY A 154 -12.94 -3.02 -11.59
C GLY A 154 -11.59 -2.89 -10.89
N LEU A 155 -10.82 -1.87 -11.25
CA LEU A 155 -9.54 -1.55 -10.65
C LEU A 155 -9.63 -0.19 -9.97
N HIS A 156 -9.32 -0.15 -8.68
CA HIS A 156 -9.26 1.06 -7.88
C HIS A 156 -7.83 1.32 -7.45
N ILE A 157 -7.26 2.41 -7.96
CA ILE A 157 -5.89 2.83 -7.70
C ILE A 157 -5.90 3.78 -6.51
N VAL A 158 -5.07 3.49 -5.53
CA VAL A 158 -4.98 4.24 -4.27
C VAL A 158 -3.55 4.66 -3.96
N GLN A 159 -3.43 5.70 -3.15
CA GLN A 159 -2.15 6.22 -2.64
C GLN A 159 -2.22 6.34 -1.12
N GLY A 160 -1.21 5.80 -0.44
CA GLY A 160 -1.14 5.88 1.03
C GLY A 160 -0.40 4.71 1.66
N GLU A 161 -0.32 4.74 3.00
CA GLU A 161 0.40 3.76 3.78
C GLU A 161 -0.52 2.85 4.62
N ARG A 162 -1.84 3.11 4.62
CA ARG A 162 -2.82 2.31 5.35
C ARG A 162 -3.11 0.99 4.62
N ASP A 163 -3.58 -0.01 5.33
CA ASP A 163 -3.86 -1.34 4.79
C ASP A 163 -5.27 -1.47 4.19
N LEU A 164 -6.18 -0.56 4.55
CA LEU A 164 -7.52 -0.50 3.96
C LEU A 164 -7.61 0.60 2.91
N ALA A 165 -8.24 0.30 1.77
CA ALA A 165 -8.43 1.24 0.67
C ALA A 165 -9.29 2.47 1.08
N ALA A 166 -10.21 2.28 2.03
CA ALA A 166 -11.05 3.35 2.58
C ALA A 166 -10.23 4.43 3.33
N ASP A 167 -9.07 4.05 3.87
CA ASP A 167 -8.17 4.93 4.63
C ASP A 167 -7.04 5.49 3.76
N CYS A 168 -7.01 5.14 2.48
CA CYS A 168 -6.07 5.64 1.49
C CYS A 168 -6.73 6.66 0.57
N ARG A 169 -5.90 7.48 -0.07
CA ARG A 169 -6.35 8.44 -1.07
C ARG A 169 -6.70 7.72 -2.38
N SER A 170 -7.94 7.86 -2.85
CA SER A 170 -8.33 7.38 -4.17
C SER A 170 -7.70 8.24 -5.27
N LEU A 171 -6.99 7.61 -6.21
CA LEU A 171 -6.41 8.28 -7.37
C LEU A 171 -7.25 8.11 -8.62
N ALA A 172 -7.70 6.89 -8.90
CA ALA A 172 -8.50 6.59 -10.08
C ALA A 172 -9.31 5.29 -9.90
N ARG A 173 -10.38 5.18 -10.67
CA ARG A 173 -11.13 3.93 -10.87
C ARG A 173 -11.33 3.71 -12.36
N PHE A 174 -11.07 2.50 -12.83
CA PHE A 174 -11.32 2.11 -14.21
C PHE A 174 -11.69 0.63 -14.28
N GLU A 175 -12.16 0.17 -15.40
CA GLU A 175 -12.65 -1.20 -15.56
C GLU A 175 -11.98 -1.85 -16.77
N LEU A 176 -11.43 -3.04 -16.57
CA LEU A 176 -11.03 -3.93 -17.65
C LEU A 176 -12.23 -4.81 -18.02
N ARG A 177 -12.65 -4.76 -19.28
CA ARG A 177 -13.76 -5.57 -19.83
C ARG A 177 -13.23 -6.51 -20.89
N GLY A 178 -14.01 -7.56 -21.21
CA GLY A 178 -13.64 -8.53 -22.24
C GLY A 178 -12.69 -9.62 -21.74
N ILE A 179 -12.67 -9.88 -20.43
CA ILE A 179 -12.01 -11.03 -19.84
C ILE A 179 -12.75 -12.29 -20.31
N PRO A 180 -12.05 -13.34 -20.77
CA PRO A 180 -12.69 -14.61 -21.12
C PRO A 180 -13.43 -15.21 -19.92
N PRO A 181 -14.64 -15.77 -20.13
CA PRO A 181 -15.41 -16.38 -19.05
C PRO A 181 -14.82 -17.75 -18.66
N LEU A 182 -13.77 -17.71 -17.86
CA LEU A 182 -13.05 -18.88 -17.33
C LEU A 182 -13.49 -19.19 -15.89
N ALA A 183 -13.01 -20.31 -15.37
CA ALA A 183 -13.12 -20.59 -13.94
C ALA A 183 -12.40 -19.53 -13.10
N ALA A 184 -12.87 -19.27 -11.88
CA ALA A 184 -12.24 -18.35 -10.94
C ALA A 184 -10.76 -18.70 -10.77
N GLY A 185 -9.90 -17.70 -10.81
CA GLY A 185 -8.45 -17.89 -10.71
C GLY A 185 -7.72 -18.30 -11.99
N ALA A 186 -8.44 -18.56 -13.11
CA ALA A 186 -7.82 -19.02 -14.35
C ALA A 186 -7.39 -17.87 -15.28
N ALA A 187 -8.09 -16.74 -15.26
CA ALA A 187 -7.69 -15.57 -16.03
C ALA A 187 -6.43 -14.91 -15.43
N ARG A 188 -5.51 -14.49 -16.29
CA ARG A 188 -4.30 -13.77 -15.90
C ARG A 188 -4.38 -12.33 -16.35
N ILE A 189 -4.40 -11.41 -15.38
CA ILE A 189 -4.51 -9.98 -15.64
C ILE A 189 -3.26 -9.32 -15.07
N GLN A 190 -2.36 -8.92 -15.95
CA GLN A 190 -1.18 -8.16 -15.59
C GLN A 190 -1.54 -6.69 -15.39
N VAL A 191 -1.27 -6.15 -14.20
CA VAL A 191 -1.43 -4.73 -13.89
C VAL A 191 -0.04 -4.10 -13.80
N LEU A 192 0.25 -3.16 -14.69
CA LEU A 192 1.52 -2.45 -14.76
C LEU A 192 1.34 -1.01 -14.27
N PHE A 193 2.10 -0.65 -13.26
CA PHE A 193 2.26 0.71 -12.76
C PHE A 193 3.56 1.29 -13.32
N GLN A 194 3.47 2.46 -13.93
CA GLN A 194 4.63 3.21 -14.42
C GLN A 194 4.56 4.63 -13.88
N VAL A 195 5.66 5.12 -13.35
CA VAL A 195 5.80 6.52 -12.93
C VAL A 195 6.99 7.11 -13.66
N ASP A 196 6.75 8.17 -14.41
CA ASP A 196 7.80 8.86 -15.15
C ASP A 196 8.59 9.84 -14.25
N ALA A 197 9.59 10.50 -14.84
CA ALA A 197 10.43 11.46 -14.12
C ALA A 197 9.66 12.71 -13.64
N ASP A 198 8.52 13.03 -14.25
CA ASP A 198 7.65 14.15 -13.87
C ASP A 198 6.62 13.76 -12.80
N GLY A 199 6.66 12.49 -12.33
CA GLY A 199 5.74 11.95 -11.34
C GLY A 199 4.34 11.64 -11.90
N LEU A 200 4.20 11.52 -13.22
CA LEU A 200 2.95 11.09 -13.85
C LEU A 200 2.81 9.58 -13.75
N VAL A 201 1.72 9.10 -13.17
CA VAL A 201 1.43 7.68 -13.01
C VAL A 201 0.52 7.18 -14.13
N SER A 202 0.98 6.19 -14.85
CA SER A 202 0.19 5.41 -15.80
C SER A 202 -0.05 4.02 -15.22
N VAL A 203 -1.31 3.60 -15.16
CA VAL A 203 -1.67 2.25 -14.76
C VAL A 203 -2.42 1.58 -15.89
N SER A 204 -1.89 0.45 -16.36
CA SER A 204 -2.53 -0.38 -17.38
C SER A 204 -2.81 -1.78 -16.84
N ALA A 205 -3.95 -2.33 -17.22
CA ALA A 205 -4.34 -3.71 -16.95
C ALA A 205 -4.54 -4.43 -18.27
N THR A 206 -3.92 -5.59 -18.44
CA THR A 206 -4.00 -6.38 -19.67
C THR A 206 -4.31 -7.84 -19.34
N GLU A 207 -5.32 -8.39 -19.97
CA GLU A 207 -5.59 -9.82 -19.92
C GLU A 207 -4.66 -10.54 -20.91
N GLU A 208 -3.83 -11.47 -20.42
CA GLU A 208 -2.68 -12.02 -21.16
C GLU A 208 -3.08 -12.87 -22.37
N SER A 209 -4.20 -13.60 -22.30
CA SER A 209 -4.59 -14.53 -23.37
C SER A 209 -5.23 -13.84 -24.58
N THR A 210 -5.94 -12.73 -24.34
CA THR A 210 -6.65 -11.97 -25.41
C THR A 210 -5.93 -10.70 -25.81
N GLY A 211 -5.02 -10.20 -24.96
CA GLY A 211 -4.39 -8.89 -25.13
C GLY A 211 -5.34 -7.71 -24.88
N THR A 212 -6.55 -7.98 -24.37
CA THR A 212 -7.50 -6.92 -24.05
C THR A 212 -6.97 -6.09 -22.89
N GLY A 213 -6.95 -4.77 -23.04
CA GLY A 213 -6.37 -3.88 -22.05
C GLY A 213 -7.24 -2.65 -21.76
N ALA A 214 -7.01 -2.09 -20.58
CA ALA A 214 -7.53 -0.79 -20.15
C ALA A 214 -6.42 -0.03 -19.43
N GLN A 215 -6.45 1.31 -19.49
CA GLN A 215 -5.44 2.13 -18.81
C GLN A 215 -6.03 3.42 -18.29
N VAL A 216 -5.35 3.97 -17.28
CA VAL A 216 -5.61 5.30 -16.73
C VAL A 216 -4.29 6.03 -16.51
N VAL A 217 -4.30 7.37 -16.65
CA VAL A 217 -3.15 8.22 -16.36
C VAL A 217 -3.58 9.24 -15.34
N VAL A 218 -2.80 9.37 -14.26
CA VAL A 218 -3.08 10.30 -13.15
C VAL A 218 -1.80 10.99 -12.69
N LYS A 219 -1.94 12.19 -12.12
CA LYS A 219 -0.83 12.90 -11.47
C LYS A 219 -1.05 12.89 -9.96
N PRO A 220 -0.40 11.97 -9.20
CA PRO A 220 -0.66 11.77 -7.77
C PRO A 220 -0.36 12.99 -6.90
N SER A 221 0.60 13.82 -7.30
CA SER A 221 0.97 15.05 -6.58
C SER A 221 -0.06 16.17 -6.70
N TYR A 222 -1.01 16.07 -7.65
CA TYR A 222 -2.02 17.12 -7.83
C TYR A 222 -2.98 17.18 -6.64
N GLY A 223 -3.00 18.33 -5.95
CA GLY A 223 -3.85 18.54 -4.77
C GLY A 223 -3.39 17.79 -3.50
N LEU A 224 -2.11 17.42 -3.42
CA LEU A 224 -1.48 16.84 -2.24
C LEU A 224 -0.42 17.80 -1.71
N SER A 225 -0.64 18.36 -0.53
CA SER A 225 0.32 19.24 0.13
C SER A 225 1.32 18.44 0.99
N ASP A 226 2.44 19.05 1.36
CA ASP A 226 3.42 18.44 2.26
C ASP A 226 2.82 18.14 3.64
N GLU A 227 1.86 18.97 4.11
CA GLU A 227 1.11 18.73 5.33
C GLU A 227 0.22 17.50 5.22
N ASP A 228 -0.41 17.27 4.05
CA ASP A 228 -1.22 16.08 3.80
C ASP A 228 -0.36 14.82 3.81
N ILE A 229 0.80 14.85 3.15
CA ILE A 229 1.77 13.74 3.17
C ILE A 229 2.19 13.44 4.60
N THR A 230 2.56 14.47 5.36
CA THR A 230 2.99 14.33 6.76
C THR A 230 1.89 13.73 7.60
N ARG A 231 0.63 14.20 7.45
CA ARG A 231 -0.52 13.66 8.16
C ARG A 231 -0.77 12.19 7.80
N MET A 232 -0.81 11.83 6.53
CA MET A 232 -1.02 10.44 6.08
C MET A 232 0.05 9.49 6.61
N LEU A 233 1.31 9.96 6.68
CA LEU A 233 2.39 9.19 7.27
C LEU A 233 2.27 9.05 8.79
N ALA A 234 1.86 10.10 9.50
CA ALA A 234 1.61 10.04 10.93
C ALA A 234 0.43 9.11 11.27
N ASP A 235 -0.66 9.21 10.51
CA ASP A 235 -1.86 8.38 10.69
C ASP A 235 -1.54 6.89 10.48
N SER A 236 -0.70 6.54 9.48
CA SER A 236 -0.30 5.15 9.27
C SER A 236 0.48 4.56 10.43
N LEU A 237 1.29 5.38 11.12
CA LEU A 237 2.00 4.94 12.33
C LEU A 237 1.09 4.81 13.55
N ALA A 238 0.19 5.78 13.72
CA ALA A 238 -0.74 5.78 14.85
C ALA A 238 -1.70 4.57 14.81
N HIS A 239 -2.10 4.13 13.61
CA HIS A 239 -3.07 3.06 13.41
C HIS A 239 -2.46 1.71 12.95
N ALA A 240 -1.13 1.57 12.96
CA ALA A 240 -0.46 0.37 12.43
C ALA A 240 -0.95 -0.95 13.06
N GLN A 241 -1.27 -0.97 14.36
CA GLN A 241 -1.81 -2.17 15.02
C GLN A 241 -3.27 -2.44 14.65
N ASP A 242 -4.07 -1.39 14.52
CA ASP A 242 -5.48 -1.51 14.13
C ASP A 242 -5.58 -1.95 12.66
N ASP A 243 -4.73 -1.42 11.79
CA ASP A 243 -4.63 -1.81 10.38
C ASP A 243 -4.23 -3.29 10.25
N ALA A 244 -3.25 -3.76 11.02
CA ALA A 244 -2.86 -5.16 11.01
C ALA A 244 -4.03 -6.09 11.41
N ARG A 245 -4.81 -5.72 12.44
CA ARG A 245 -5.99 -6.48 12.85
C ARG A 245 -7.10 -6.45 11.80
N ALA A 246 -7.35 -5.27 11.24
CA ALA A 246 -8.36 -5.09 10.19
C ALA A 246 -7.99 -5.88 8.93
N ARG A 247 -6.70 -5.92 8.56
CA ARG A 247 -6.18 -6.73 7.46
C ARG A 247 -6.44 -8.21 7.68
N ILE A 248 -6.03 -8.76 8.83
CA ILE A 248 -6.25 -10.17 9.18
C ILE A 248 -7.73 -10.52 9.11
N LEU A 249 -8.62 -9.70 9.69
CA LEU A 249 -10.06 -9.91 9.64
C LEU A 249 -10.60 -9.88 8.20
N ALA A 250 -10.16 -8.93 7.38
CA ALA A 250 -10.58 -8.83 5.99
C ALA A 250 -10.12 -10.04 5.16
N GLU A 251 -8.87 -10.49 5.34
CA GLU A 251 -8.34 -11.71 4.71
C GLU A 251 -9.17 -12.95 5.09
N GLN A 252 -9.48 -13.13 6.38
CA GLN A 252 -10.34 -14.22 6.84
C GLN A 252 -11.74 -14.17 6.22
N LYS A 253 -12.33 -12.99 6.11
CA LYS A 253 -13.63 -12.80 5.45
C LYS A 253 -13.59 -13.17 3.97
N VAL A 254 -12.53 -12.76 3.25
CA VAL A 254 -12.36 -13.09 1.83
C VAL A 254 -12.18 -14.59 1.62
N GLU A 255 -11.39 -15.27 2.46
CA GLU A 255 -11.22 -16.72 2.39
C GLU A 255 -12.54 -17.46 2.68
N ALA A 256 -13.26 -17.03 3.71
CA ALA A 256 -14.56 -17.61 4.05
C ALA A 256 -15.58 -17.43 2.90
N GLN A 257 -15.61 -16.25 2.29
CA GLN A 257 -16.48 -15.99 1.14
C GLN A 257 -16.14 -16.87 -0.06
N ARG A 258 -14.85 -17.10 -0.34
CA ARG A 258 -14.41 -18.04 -1.39
C ARG A 258 -14.88 -19.46 -1.11
N LEU A 259 -14.75 -19.93 0.13
CA LEU A 259 -15.20 -21.26 0.53
C LEU A 259 -16.72 -21.43 0.34
N ILE A 260 -17.50 -20.41 0.75
CA ILE A 260 -18.97 -20.40 0.56
C ILE A 260 -19.32 -20.52 -0.93
N GLU A 261 -18.70 -19.67 -1.78
CA GLU A 261 -18.98 -19.68 -3.22
C GLU A 261 -18.57 -21.00 -3.88
N ALA A 262 -17.39 -21.53 -3.55
CA ALA A 262 -16.92 -22.81 -4.05
C ALA A 262 -17.82 -23.97 -3.59
N THR A 263 -18.26 -23.98 -2.33
CA THR A 263 -19.18 -25.00 -1.80
C THR A 263 -20.53 -24.95 -2.51
N ARG A 264 -21.10 -23.77 -2.71
CA ARG A 264 -22.36 -23.59 -3.42
C ARG A 264 -22.27 -24.05 -4.88
N ALA A 265 -21.19 -23.65 -5.57
CA ALA A 265 -20.96 -24.10 -6.95
C ALA A 265 -20.81 -25.62 -7.04
N ALA A 266 -20.08 -26.23 -6.10
CA ALA A 266 -19.91 -27.68 -6.04
C ALA A 266 -21.22 -28.42 -5.76
N LEU A 267 -22.04 -27.93 -4.79
CA LEU A 267 -23.34 -28.50 -4.47
C LEU A 267 -24.29 -28.40 -5.68
N ASN A 268 -24.33 -27.30 -6.39
CA ASN A 268 -25.16 -27.12 -7.57
C ASN A 268 -24.76 -28.05 -8.73
N ALA A 269 -23.45 -28.27 -8.91
CA ALA A 269 -22.95 -29.12 -10.00
C ALA A 269 -23.14 -30.61 -9.73
N ASP A 270 -22.73 -31.07 -8.56
CA ASP A 270 -22.57 -32.52 -8.28
C ASP A 270 -23.27 -32.99 -7.01
N GLY A 271 -23.88 -32.10 -6.21
CA GLY A 271 -24.47 -32.42 -4.93
C GLY A 271 -25.52 -33.54 -5.01
N ALA A 272 -26.48 -33.40 -5.91
CA ALA A 272 -27.57 -34.40 -6.07
C ALA A 272 -27.08 -35.79 -6.53
N ALA A 273 -25.93 -35.87 -7.19
CA ALA A 273 -25.36 -37.09 -7.69
C ALA A 273 -24.47 -37.84 -6.67
N LEU A 274 -23.80 -37.07 -5.76
CA LEU A 274 -22.72 -37.58 -4.91
C LEU A 274 -23.04 -37.55 -3.40
N LEU A 275 -24.08 -36.84 -3.00
CA LEU A 275 -24.45 -36.65 -1.60
C LEU A 275 -25.91 -37.10 -1.35
N ASN A 276 -26.22 -37.47 -0.12
CA ASN A 276 -27.59 -37.66 0.32
C ASN A 276 -28.20 -36.34 0.85
N ASP A 277 -29.53 -36.31 1.04
CA ASP A 277 -30.23 -35.09 1.46
C ASP A 277 -29.75 -34.56 2.83
N ALA A 278 -29.35 -35.45 3.74
CA ALA A 278 -28.84 -35.06 5.05
C ALA A 278 -27.46 -34.40 4.97
N GLU A 279 -26.59 -34.91 4.10
CA GLU A 279 -25.26 -34.28 3.83
C GLU A 279 -25.41 -32.91 3.18
N ILE A 280 -26.32 -32.77 2.21
CA ILE A 280 -26.61 -31.48 1.55
C ILE A 280 -27.17 -30.50 2.58
N ALA A 281 -28.12 -30.91 3.42
CA ALA A 281 -28.70 -30.05 4.45
C ALA A 281 -27.65 -29.60 5.47
N ALA A 282 -26.77 -30.50 5.91
CA ALA A 282 -25.66 -30.15 6.83
C ALA A 282 -24.69 -29.12 6.25
N MET A 283 -24.31 -29.28 4.98
CA MET A 283 -23.45 -28.33 4.29
C MET A 283 -24.10 -26.95 4.13
N LEU A 284 -25.37 -26.90 3.72
CA LEU A 284 -26.13 -25.65 3.58
C LEU A 284 -26.28 -24.94 4.93
N GLN A 285 -26.47 -25.66 6.02
CA GLN A 285 -26.53 -25.10 7.37
C GLN A 285 -25.17 -24.55 7.80
N ALA A 286 -24.06 -25.24 7.50
CA ALA A 286 -22.71 -24.75 7.78
C ALA A 286 -22.37 -23.53 6.96
N VAL A 287 -22.77 -23.48 5.68
CA VAL A 287 -22.65 -22.27 4.82
C VAL A 287 -23.41 -21.11 5.45
N GLN A 288 -24.67 -21.32 5.88
CA GLN A 288 -25.45 -20.24 6.51
C GLN A 288 -24.80 -19.76 7.80
N HIS A 289 -24.30 -20.66 8.63
CA HIS A 289 -23.60 -20.28 9.86
C HIS A 289 -22.32 -19.46 9.60
N LEU A 290 -21.56 -19.83 8.57
CA LEU A 290 -20.40 -19.06 8.16
C LEU A 290 -20.78 -17.67 7.61
N GLU A 291 -21.85 -17.56 6.81
CA GLU A 291 -22.40 -16.28 6.34
C GLU A 291 -22.83 -15.38 7.49
N ASP A 292 -23.52 -15.93 8.48
CA ASP A 292 -23.93 -15.18 9.67
C ASP A 292 -22.71 -14.65 10.46
N SER A 293 -21.64 -15.47 10.55
CA SER A 293 -20.38 -15.07 11.19
C SER A 293 -19.67 -13.95 10.45
N LEU A 294 -19.77 -13.86 9.12
CA LEU A 294 -19.17 -12.80 8.30
C LEU A 294 -19.79 -11.41 8.55
N ALA A 295 -21.01 -11.34 9.05
CA ALA A 295 -21.64 -10.08 9.42
C ALA A 295 -20.98 -9.43 10.65
N GLY A 296 -20.27 -10.22 11.46
CA GLY A 296 -19.57 -9.77 12.65
C GLY A 296 -18.13 -9.26 12.36
N SER A 297 -17.42 -8.98 13.47
CA SER A 297 -16.00 -8.60 13.47
C SER A 297 -15.13 -9.57 14.30
N ASP A 298 -15.68 -10.72 14.66
CA ASP A 298 -14.97 -11.74 15.43
C ASP A 298 -14.29 -12.75 14.51
N GLY A 299 -12.96 -12.59 14.35
CA GLY A 299 -12.14 -13.45 13.51
C GLY A 299 -12.06 -14.90 14.01
N GLU A 300 -12.17 -15.13 15.34
CA GLU A 300 -12.17 -16.48 15.92
C GLU A 300 -13.45 -17.22 15.54
N ALA A 301 -14.61 -16.57 15.66
CA ALA A 301 -15.89 -17.13 15.24
C ALA A 301 -15.91 -17.48 13.74
N ILE A 302 -15.35 -16.60 12.89
CA ILE A 302 -15.20 -16.85 11.44
C ILE A 302 -14.30 -18.08 11.21
N GLY A 303 -13.18 -18.18 11.90
CA GLY A 303 -12.23 -19.28 11.79
C GLY A 303 -12.85 -20.63 12.19
N LEU A 304 -13.62 -20.66 13.28
CA LEU A 304 -14.32 -21.86 13.73
C LEU A 304 -15.42 -22.30 12.74
N ALA A 305 -16.23 -21.36 12.26
CA ALA A 305 -17.28 -21.66 11.28
C ALA A 305 -16.70 -22.13 9.93
N LYS A 306 -15.57 -21.51 9.48
CA LYS A 306 -14.83 -21.94 8.30
C LYS A 306 -14.33 -23.38 8.44
N SER A 307 -13.68 -23.71 9.56
CA SER A 307 -13.16 -25.06 9.83
C SER A 307 -14.27 -26.10 9.88
N ALA A 308 -15.44 -25.74 10.41
CA ALA A 308 -16.60 -26.63 10.42
C ALA A 308 -17.12 -26.92 8.99
N LEU A 309 -17.15 -25.92 8.12
CA LEU A 309 -17.53 -26.10 6.71
C LEU A 309 -16.47 -26.91 5.94
N ASP A 310 -15.18 -26.64 6.13
CA ASP A 310 -14.07 -27.39 5.51
C ASP A 310 -14.19 -28.90 5.84
N ALA A 311 -14.42 -29.23 7.10
CA ALA A 311 -14.59 -30.64 7.53
C ALA A 311 -15.74 -31.38 6.84
N LEU A 312 -16.80 -30.65 6.44
CA LEU A 312 -17.92 -31.21 5.68
C LEU A 312 -17.64 -31.29 4.18
N THR A 313 -16.88 -30.35 3.65
CA THR A 313 -16.60 -30.28 2.21
C THR A 313 -15.45 -31.18 1.76
N ASP A 314 -14.49 -31.53 2.62
CA ASP A 314 -13.36 -32.41 2.30
C ASP A 314 -13.79 -33.80 1.78
N PRO A 315 -14.72 -34.55 2.44
CA PRO A 315 -15.21 -35.83 1.92
C PRO A 315 -15.95 -35.68 0.59
N PHE A 316 -16.67 -34.58 0.40
CA PHE A 316 -17.38 -34.29 -0.83
C PHE A 316 -16.40 -33.99 -1.99
N ALA A 317 -15.38 -33.23 -1.73
CA ALA A 317 -14.31 -32.93 -2.72
C ALA A 317 -13.60 -34.23 -3.18
N ALA A 318 -13.32 -35.13 -2.26
CA ALA A 318 -12.77 -36.47 -2.59
C ALA A 318 -13.72 -37.28 -3.50
N ARG A 319 -15.01 -37.31 -3.20
CA ARG A 319 -16.03 -38.02 -4.04
C ARG A 319 -16.14 -37.39 -5.44
N ARG A 320 -16.09 -36.04 -5.53
CA ARG A 320 -16.09 -35.31 -6.79
C ARG A 320 -14.86 -35.66 -7.65
N MET A 321 -13.68 -35.68 -7.04
CA MET A 321 -12.44 -36.04 -7.71
C MET A 321 -12.51 -37.47 -8.26
N ASP A 322 -12.93 -38.43 -7.46
CA ASP A 322 -13.11 -39.82 -7.88
C ASP A 322 -14.13 -39.98 -9.00
N HIS A 323 -15.25 -39.27 -8.92
CA HIS A 323 -16.30 -39.26 -9.95
C HIS A 323 -15.74 -38.69 -11.28
N ASN A 324 -15.06 -37.56 -11.24
CA ASN A 324 -14.49 -36.91 -12.42
C ASN A 324 -13.38 -37.78 -13.07
N ILE A 325 -12.53 -38.42 -12.27
CA ILE A 325 -11.53 -39.36 -12.76
C ILE A 325 -12.21 -40.55 -13.46
N ARG A 326 -13.22 -41.17 -12.82
CA ARG A 326 -13.98 -42.28 -13.43
C ARG A 326 -14.64 -41.87 -14.74
N THR A 327 -15.25 -40.69 -14.76
CA THR A 327 -15.92 -40.16 -15.96
C THR A 327 -14.92 -39.88 -17.09
N ALA A 328 -13.78 -39.29 -16.77
CA ALA A 328 -12.72 -38.98 -17.75
C ALA A 328 -12.06 -40.26 -18.31
N LEU A 329 -11.99 -41.34 -17.52
CA LEU A 329 -11.43 -42.62 -17.91
C LEU A 329 -12.44 -43.58 -18.53
N ALA A 330 -13.75 -43.29 -18.39
CA ALA A 330 -14.81 -44.13 -18.95
C ALA A 330 -14.70 -44.20 -20.47
N GLY A 331 -14.47 -45.41 -21.02
CA GLY A 331 -14.35 -45.66 -22.45
C GLY A 331 -12.94 -45.57 -23.03
N ARG A 332 -11.91 -45.23 -22.23
CA ARG A 332 -10.51 -45.28 -22.65
C ARG A 332 -9.86 -46.63 -22.31
N ARG A 333 -9.10 -47.21 -23.25
CA ARG A 333 -8.30 -48.42 -22.99
C ARG A 333 -7.06 -48.05 -22.18
N VAL A 334 -6.66 -48.91 -21.23
CA VAL A 334 -5.47 -48.73 -20.35
C VAL A 334 -4.19 -48.45 -21.13
N GLN A 335 -4.11 -48.86 -22.40
CA GLN A 335 -2.96 -48.62 -23.29
C GLN A 335 -2.88 -47.18 -23.84
N GLU A 336 -3.92 -46.35 -23.67
CA GLU A 336 -3.96 -44.94 -24.17
C GLU A 336 -3.65 -43.93 -23.08
N ILE A 337 -3.35 -44.39 -21.85
CA ILE A 337 -3.14 -43.51 -20.66
C ILE A 337 -1.65 -43.35 -20.35
N GLY A 338 -0.74 -44.03 -21.08
CA GLY A 338 0.71 -44.10 -20.80
C GLY A 338 1.60 -43.55 -21.92
N GLY A 339 1.14 -42.52 -22.68
CA GLY A 339 1.96 -41.87 -23.71
C GLY A 339 2.34 -40.46 -23.31
#